data_1c1523aca68d9790cb036f41b740a0f2
#
_entry.id   1c1523aca68d9790cb036f41b740a0f2
#
_cell.length_a   1.000
_cell.length_b   1.000
_cell.length_c   1.000
_cell.angle_alpha   90.00
_cell.angle_beta   90.00
_cell.angle_gamma   90.00
#
_symmetry.space_group_name_H-M   'P 1'
#
loop_
_entity.id
_entity.type
_entity.pdbx_description
1 polymer ?
#
loop_
_entity_poly.entity_id
_entity_poly.type
_entity_poly.pdbx_seq_one_letter_code
_entity_poly.pdbx_strand_id
1 'polypeptide(L)'
;EINDDPDAQQAIKDEGKRLEKQGTWDINTVREYDNLVKDTKAKGEKVHVARIFPICSEKGSELKKGHPERKLKGRCVLEGSDVRDENKDSAIFNELSSSPAGLEVSKAVDCYGSIKGHSIEQCDAEQAYVQAKLGGTPTWVRLPKELRPESWAKYKDPVCLLKLALYGHPDAGGYWEAHCNKHL
;
A
#
# COMPACT_ATOMS: atom_id res chain seq x y z
N GLU A 1 13.22 19.67 0.29
CA GLU A 1 11.93 19.26 0.86
C GLU A 1 12.06 17.85 1.44
N ILE A 2 11.34 16.78 1.01
CA ILE A 2 11.52 15.43 1.59
C ILE A 2 12.95 14.90 1.39
N ASN A 3 13.56 15.19 0.24
CA ASN A 3 14.90 14.69 -0.10
C ASN A 3 16.03 15.35 0.70
N ASP A 4 15.78 16.48 1.32
CA ASP A 4 16.78 17.28 2.04
C ASP A 4 16.64 17.15 3.57
N ASP A 5 15.58 16.49 4.05
CA ASP A 5 15.32 16.28 5.48
C ASP A 5 15.72 14.85 5.89
N PRO A 6 16.79 14.68 6.69
CA PRO A 6 17.26 13.38 7.15
C PRO A 6 16.21 12.59 7.96
N ASP A 7 15.40 13.29 8.75
CA ASP A 7 14.38 12.66 9.59
C ASP A 7 13.22 12.16 8.74
N ALA A 8 12.85 12.89 7.68
CA ALA A 8 11.86 12.45 6.72
C ALA A 8 12.34 11.22 5.93
N GLN A 9 13.61 11.22 5.51
CA GLN A 9 14.21 10.06 4.85
C GLN A 9 14.26 8.83 5.77
N GLN A 10 14.58 9.03 7.05
CA GLN A 10 14.59 7.94 8.02
C GLN A 10 13.18 7.37 8.23
N ALA A 11 12.15 8.23 8.37
CA ALA A 11 10.76 7.78 8.50
C ALA A 11 10.29 6.96 7.28
N ILE A 12 10.72 7.31 6.06
CA ILE A 12 10.42 6.55 4.84
C ILE A 12 11.13 5.20 4.84
N LYS A 13 12.41 5.16 5.21
CA LYS A 13 13.19 3.90 5.31
C LYS A 13 12.59 2.95 6.34
N ASP A 14 12.15 3.47 7.48
CA ASP A 14 11.55 2.67 8.55
C ASP A 14 10.21 2.08 8.11
N GLU A 15 9.37 2.86 7.40
CA GLU A 15 8.14 2.35 6.79
C GLU A 15 8.44 1.27 5.74
N GLY A 16 9.41 1.51 4.86
CA GLY A 16 9.81 0.53 3.85
C GLY A 16 10.27 -0.80 4.45
N LYS A 17 11.11 -0.75 5.49
CA LYS A 17 11.57 -1.95 6.23
C LYS A 17 10.39 -2.68 6.89
N ARG A 18 9.43 -1.94 7.44
CA ARG A 18 8.24 -2.52 8.06
C ARG A 18 7.39 -3.27 7.05
N LEU A 19 7.13 -2.67 5.89
CA LEU A 19 6.38 -3.30 4.80
C LEU A 19 7.11 -4.52 4.22
N GLU A 20 8.43 -4.44 4.07
CA GLU A 20 9.24 -5.56 3.61
C GLU A 20 9.20 -6.73 4.62
N LYS A 21 9.31 -6.44 5.92
CA LYS A 21 9.20 -7.45 6.99
C LYS A 21 7.84 -8.15 7.01
N GLN A 22 6.76 -7.43 6.65
CA GLN A 22 5.42 -8.01 6.48
C GLN A 22 5.30 -8.87 5.22
N GLY A 23 6.25 -8.78 4.30
CA GLY A 23 6.21 -9.49 3.03
C GLY A 23 5.27 -8.83 2.01
N THR A 24 5.11 -7.50 2.09
CA THR A 24 4.24 -6.74 1.17
C THR A 24 4.67 -6.93 -0.28
N TRP A 25 5.97 -7.00 -0.54
CA TRP A 25 6.57 -7.37 -1.83
C TRP A 25 7.65 -8.44 -1.63
N ASP A 26 7.95 -9.14 -2.68
CA ASP A 26 8.97 -10.21 -2.65
C ASP A 26 10.23 -9.76 -3.38
N ILE A 27 11.24 -9.33 -2.63
CA ILE A 27 12.51 -8.86 -3.17
C ILE A 27 13.28 -9.95 -3.95
N ASN A 28 13.02 -11.23 -3.66
CA ASN A 28 13.68 -12.35 -4.33
C ASN A 28 13.14 -12.59 -5.75
N THR A 29 11.99 -12.03 -6.07
CA THR A 29 11.39 -12.11 -7.42
C THR A 29 11.93 -11.06 -8.37
N VAL A 30 12.90 -10.24 -7.93
CA VAL A 30 13.42 -9.13 -8.74
C VAL A 30 13.85 -9.57 -10.13
N ARG A 31 13.44 -8.80 -11.12
CA ARG A 31 13.83 -8.98 -12.51
C ARG A 31 13.77 -7.66 -13.27
N GLU A 32 14.40 -7.62 -14.44
CA GLU A 32 14.32 -6.50 -15.35
C GLU A 32 12.91 -6.37 -15.94
N TYR A 33 12.37 -5.17 -15.96
CA TYR A 33 11.03 -4.89 -16.48
C TYR A 33 10.82 -5.39 -17.92
N ASP A 34 11.78 -5.11 -18.82
CA ASP A 34 11.66 -5.53 -20.21
C ASP A 34 11.61 -7.06 -20.36
N ASN A 35 12.34 -7.79 -19.50
CA ASN A 35 12.31 -9.25 -19.48
C ASN A 35 10.96 -9.75 -18.95
N LEU A 36 10.40 -9.10 -17.91
CA LEU A 36 9.05 -9.43 -17.43
C LEU A 36 8.02 -9.31 -18.55
N VAL A 37 7.97 -8.17 -19.23
CA VAL A 37 7.02 -7.88 -20.30
C VAL A 37 7.19 -8.88 -21.47
N LYS A 38 8.42 -9.16 -21.86
CA LYS A 38 8.71 -10.12 -22.94
C LYS A 38 8.20 -11.53 -22.60
N ASP A 39 8.48 -12.00 -21.39
CA ASP A 39 8.12 -13.35 -20.97
C ASP A 39 6.59 -13.50 -20.82
N THR A 40 5.92 -12.50 -20.25
CA THR A 40 4.46 -12.53 -20.07
C THR A 40 3.73 -12.49 -21.40
N LYS A 41 4.19 -11.67 -22.36
CA LYS A 41 3.64 -11.67 -23.73
C LYS A 41 3.84 -13.02 -24.44
N ALA A 42 5.01 -13.62 -24.30
CA ALA A 42 5.29 -14.92 -24.91
C ALA A 42 4.39 -16.05 -24.36
N LYS A 43 3.98 -15.94 -23.09
CA LYS A 43 3.10 -16.90 -22.42
C LYS A 43 1.61 -16.57 -22.55
N GLY A 44 1.24 -15.38 -23.05
CA GLY A 44 -0.14 -14.88 -23.04
C GLY A 44 -0.67 -14.60 -21.63
N GLU A 45 0.22 -14.33 -20.66
CA GLU A 45 -0.15 -14.00 -19.29
C GLU A 45 -0.39 -12.48 -19.16
N LYS A 46 -1.32 -12.11 -18.27
CA LYS A 46 -1.55 -10.70 -17.92
C LYS A 46 -0.73 -10.32 -16.70
N VAL A 47 -0.20 -9.10 -16.70
CA VAL A 47 0.48 -8.52 -15.54
C VAL A 47 0.15 -7.04 -15.43
N HIS A 48 0.17 -6.55 -14.21
CA HIS A 48 0.14 -5.12 -13.92
C HIS A 48 1.51 -4.67 -13.42
N VAL A 49 1.93 -3.49 -13.83
CA VAL A 49 3.18 -2.88 -13.37
C VAL A 49 2.90 -1.47 -12.89
N ALA A 50 3.30 -1.16 -11.67
CA ALA A 50 3.10 0.13 -11.04
C ALA A 50 4.39 0.63 -10.38
N ARG A 51 4.38 1.89 -9.97
CA ARG A 51 5.45 2.49 -9.17
C ARG A 51 4.98 2.65 -7.73
N ILE A 52 5.87 2.43 -6.77
CA ILE A 52 5.70 2.85 -5.39
C ILE A 52 6.45 4.16 -5.20
N PHE A 53 5.83 5.13 -4.57
CA PHE A 53 6.45 6.39 -4.20
C PHE A 53 6.29 6.67 -2.70
N PRO A 54 7.30 7.29 -2.09
CA PRO A 54 7.24 7.64 -0.68
C PRO A 54 6.48 8.95 -0.47
N ILE A 55 5.74 9.01 0.61
CA ILE A 55 5.13 10.22 1.14
C ILE A 55 5.61 10.38 2.58
N CYS A 56 5.98 11.59 2.97
CA CYS A 56 6.22 11.94 4.36
C CYS A 56 5.25 13.05 4.78
N SER A 57 4.59 12.86 5.90
CA SER A 57 3.69 13.84 6.52
C SER A 57 4.06 14.05 7.98
N GLU A 58 3.88 15.26 8.47
CA GLU A 58 4.07 15.57 9.88
C GLU A 58 2.73 15.38 10.61
N LYS A 59 2.66 14.40 11.50
CA LYS A 59 1.52 14.20 12.41
C LYS A 59 1.65 15.16 13.56
N GLY A 60 0.52 15.76 14.00
CA GLY A 60 0.52 16.74 15.09
C GLY A 60 1.16 18.09 14.71
N SER A 61 1.08 18.48 13.43
CA SER A 61 1.65 19.73 12.94
C SER A 61 1.05 20.99 13.60
N GLU A 62 -0.15 20.86 14.16
CA GLU A 62 -0.85 21.88 14.97
C GLU A 62 -0.21 22.08 16.35
N LEU A 63 0.58 21.14 16.83
CA LEU A 63 1.28 21.21 18.11
C LEU A 63 2.57 22.02 17.99
N LYS A 64 3.03 22.57 19.11
CA LYS A 64 4.30 23.33 19.17
C LYS A 64 5.47 22.46 18.71
N LYS A 65 6.46 23.08 18.04
CA LYS A 65 7.72 22.40 17.68
C LYS A 65 8.37 21.78 18.93
N GLY A 66 8.78 20.50 18.82
CA GLY A 66 9.35 19.74 19.94
C GLY A 66 8.34 19.00 20.81
N HIS A 67 7.04 19.07 20.51
CA HIS A 67 6.04 18.27 21.21
C HIS A 67 6.22 16.77 20.89
N PRO A 68 6.14 15.84 21.87
CA PRO A 68 6.40 14.42 21.68
C PRO A 68 5.47 13.73 20.66
N GLU A 69 4.25 14.24 20.47
CA GLU A 69 3.27 13.73 19.52
C GLU A 69 3.45 14.28 18.11
N ARG A 70 4.31 15.28 17.93
CA ARG A 70 4.67 15.82 16.62
C ARG A 70 5.75 14.95 15.99
N LYS A 71 5.36 14.12 15.03
CA LYS A 71 6.25 13.09 14.45
C LYS A 71 6.11 13.06 12.94
N LEU A 72 7.23 12.86 12.25
CA LEU A 72 7.23 12.55 10.84
C LEU A 72 6.73 11.11 10.62
N LYS A 73 5.80 10.95 9.69
CA LYS A 73 5.24 9.66 9.30
C LYS A 73 5.51 9.40 7.83
N GLY A 74 6.39 8.45 7.56
CA GLY A 74 6.61 7.92 6.22
C GLY A 74 5.47 6.99 5.79
N ARG A 75 5.17 6.98 4.50
CA ARG A 75 4.26 6.04 3.84
C ARG A 75 4.82 5.66 2.48
N CYS A 76 4.63 4.42 2.10
CA CYS A 76 4.88 3.94 0.74
C CYS A 76 3.54 3.69 0.07
N VAL A 77 3.28 4.36 -1.04
CA VAL A 77 1.99 4.34 -1.73
C VAL A 77 2.19 3.89 -3.16
N LEU A 78 1.33 3.01 -3.65
CA LEU A 78 1.32 2.60 -5.05
C LEU A 78 0.65 3.70 -5.90
N GLU A 79 1.24 4.04 -7.03
CA GLU A 79 0.68 5.00 -7.98
C GLU A 79 -0.44 4.34 -8.81
N GLY A 80 -1.64 4.30 -8.23
CA GLY A 80 -2.80 3.63 -8.83
C GLY A 80 -3.31 4.26 -10.12
N SER A 81 -3.01 5.55 -10.34
CA SER A 81 -3.38 6.27 -11.57
C SER A 81 -2.53 5.92 -12.79
N ASP A 82 -1.35 5.31 -12.58
CA ASP A 82 -0.41 4.93 -13.66
C ASP A 82 0.01 3.47 -13.56
N VAL A 83 -0.96 2.58 -13.42
CA VAL A 83 -0.73 1.14 -13.53
C VAL A 83 -0.80 0.74 -14.99
N ARG A 84 0.24 0.03 -15.46
CA ARG A 84 0.36 -0.41 -16.86
C ARG A 84 0.22 -1.93 -16.96
N ASP A 85 -0.40 -2.39 -18.03
CA ASP A 85 -0.46 -3.80 -18.40
C ASP A 85 0.80 -4.27 -19.16
N GLU A 86 0.81 -5.51 -19.63
CA GLU A 86 1.91 -6.10 -20.43
C GLU A 86 2.11 -5.40 -21.79
N ASN A 87 1.11 -4.63 -22.27
CA ASN A 87 1.18 -3.87 -23.51
C ASN A 87 1.64 -2.43 -23.31
N LYS A 88 1.86 -2.02 -22.04
CA LYS A 88 2.12 -0.64 -21.62
C LYS A 88 0.89 0.26 -21.73
N ASP A 89 -0.30 -0.31 -21.92
CA ASP A 89 -1.56 0.40 -21.85
C ASP A 89 -2.01 0.56 -20.40
N SER A 90 -2.96 1.48 -20.15
CA SER A 90 -3.54 1.64 -18.81
C SER A 90 -4.26 0.35 -18.39
N ALA A 91 -3.90 -0.18 -17.23
CA ALA A 91 -4.52 -1.38 -16.70
C ALA A 91 -6.00 -1.13 -16.35
N ILE A 92 -6.84 -2.11 -16.62
CA ILE A 92 -8.27 -2.07 -16.29
C ILE A 92 -8.47 -2.85 -14.99
N PHE A 93 -9.11 -2.19 -14.01
CA PHE A 93 -9.46 -2.78 -12.71
C PHE A 93 -10.97 -2.98 -12.62
N ASN A 94 -11.38 -3.94 -11.81
CA ASN A 94 -12.80 -4.27 -11.62
C ASN A 94 -13.49 -3.41 -10.56
N GLU A 95 -12.93 -2.23 -10.21
CA GLU A 95 -13.48 -1.32 -9.20
C GLU A 95 -14.00 -2.04 -7.93
N LEU A 96 -13.18 -2.90 -7.36
CA LEU A 96 -13.45 -3.50 -6.05
C LEU A 96 -13.26 -2.44 -4.95
N SER A 97 -14.06 -1.39 -5.01
CA SER A 97 -14.01 -0.34 -3.99
C SER A 97 -14.78 -0.78 -2.75
N SER A 98 -14.14 -0.69 -1.58
CA SER A 98 -14.86 -0.74 -0.32
C SER A 98 -15.62 0.58 -0.14
N SER A 99 -16.85 0.48 0.34
CA SER A 99 -17.63 1.67 0.71
C SER A 99 -17.55 1.84 2.23
N PRO A 100 -16.83 2.84 2.76
CA PRO A 100 -16.83 3.10 4.18
C PRO A 100 -18.24 3.46 4.66
N ALA A 101 -18.56 3.09 5.90
CA ALA A 101 -19.85 3.42 6.50
C ALA A 101 -20.08 4.94 6.52
N GLY A 102 -21.28 5.36 6.15
CA GLY A 102 -21.67 6.76 6.22
C GLY A 102 -21.77 7.26 7.67
N LEU A 103 -21.69 8.58 7.84
CA LEU A 103 -21.78 9.21 9.15
C LEU A 103 -23.09 8.87 9.90
N GLU A 104 -24.19 8.72 9.17
CA GLU A 104 -25.50 8.36 9.72
C GLU A 104 -25.49 6.97 10.34
N VAL A 105 -24.80 6.02 9.69
CA VAL A 105 -24.66 4.65 10.19
C VAL A 105 -23.82 4.66 11.47
N SER A 106 -22.70 5.39 11.50
CA SER A 106 -21.87 5.52 12.71
C SER A 106 -22.66 6.09 13.88
N LYS A 107 -23.44 7.16 13.66
CA LYS A 107 -24.31 7.74 14.70
C LYS A 107 -25.40 6.77 15.16
N ALA A 108 -25.98 5.99 14.25
CA ALA A 108 -26.99 5.00 14.62
C ALA A 108 -26.41 3.89 15.51
N VAL A 109 -25.19 3.43 15.23
CA VAL A 109 -24.46 2.46 16.06
C VAL A 109 -24.19 3.04 17.45
N ASP A 110 -23.72 4.28 17.54
CA ASP A 110 -23.46 4.95 18.82
C ASP A 110 -24.76 5.09 19.65
N CYS A 111 -25.86 5.51 19.00
CA CYS A 111 -27.18 5.59 19.66
C CYS A 111 -27.66 4.23 20.17
N TYR A 112 -27.54 3.19 19.34
CA TYR A 112 -27.93 1.84 19.72
C TYR A 112 -27.08 1.29 20.87
N GLY A 113 -25.77 1.49 20.82
CA GLY A 113 -24.85 1.09 21.87
C GLY A 113 -25.03 1.83 23.19
N SER A 114 -25.66 3.01 23.18
CA SER A 114 -25.96 3.80 24.38
C SER A 114 -27.22 3.32 25.11
N ILE A 115 -27.99 2.38 24.56
CA ILE A 115 -29.17 1.79 25.21
C ILE A 115 -28.71 0.93 26.40
N LYS A 116 -29.45 0.98 27.51
CA LYS A 116 -29.14 0.20 28.72
C LYS A 116 -29.00 -1.29 28.42
N GLY A 117 -27.88 -1.86 28.77
CA GLY A 117 -27.57 -3.28 28.55
C GLY A 117 -26.80 -3.57 27.27
N HIS A 118 -26.44 -2.51 26.51
CA HIS A 118 -25.56 -2.61 25.35
C HIS A 118 -24.15 -2.08 25.70
N SER A 119 -23.17 -2.48 24.93
CA SER A 119 -21.80 -1.94 24.99
C SER A 119 -21.35 -1.51 23.58
N ILE A 120 -20.46 -0.55 23.51
CA ILE A 120 -19.81 -0.11 22.27
C ILE A 120 -18.36 -0.55 22.36
N GLU A 121 -17.89 -1.23 21.32
CA GLU A 121 -16.49 -1.56 21.15
C GLU A 121 -15.97 -0.87 19.88
N GLN A 122 -14.77 -0.32 19.98
CA GLN A 122 -14.08 0.30 18.84
C GLN A 122 -12.68 -0.27 18.74
N CYS A 123 -12.30 -0.66 17.52
CA CYS A 123 -10.94 -1.09 17.24
C CYS A 123 -10.42 -0.39 15.99
N ASP A 124 -9.11 -0.18 15.93
CA ASP A 124 -8.40 0.30 14.74
C ASP A 124 -7.58 -0.84 14.15
N ALA A 125 -7.74 -1.08 12.86
CA ALA A 125 -6.95 -2.08 12.15
C ALA A 125 -5.59 -1.51 11.79
N GLU A 126 -4.57 -1.90 12.54
CA GLU A 126 -3.20 -1.45 12.27
C GLU A 126 -2.74 -1.92 10.89
N GLN A 127 -2.37 -0.97 10.02
CA GLN A 127 -1.95 -1.26 8.63
C GLN A 127 -2.96 -2.10 7.82
N ALA A 128 -4.22 -1.78 7.92
CA ALA A 128 -5.35 -2.52 7.36
C ALA A 128 -5.08 -3.20 6.01
N TYR A 129 -4.77 -2.46 4.95
CA TYR A 129 -4.62 -3.03 3.60
C TYR A 129 -3.55 -4.12 3.51
N VAL A 130 -2.39 -3.92 4.10
CA VAL A 130 -1.28 -4.89 4.01
C VAL A 130 -1.46 -6.14 4.88
N GLN A 131 -2.59 -6.29 5.55
CA GLN A 131 -3.01 -7.55 6.14
C GLN A 131 -3.67 -8.48 5.10
N ALA A 132 -4.21 -7.90 4.01
CA ALA A 132 -4.88 -8.65 2.97
C ALA A 132 -3.91 -9.08 1.87
N LYS A 133 -4.04 -10.33 1.41
CA LYS A 133 -3.33 -10.79 0.22
C LYS A 133 -3.88 -10.11 -1.02
N LEU A 134 -2.99 -9.66 -1.90
CA LEU A 134 -3.37 -9.17 -3.21
C LEU A 134 -3.75 -10.36 -4.10
N GLY A 135 -4.90 -10.26 -4.75
CA GLY A 135 -5.38 -11.25 -5.70
C GLY A 135 -5.44 -10.69 -7.12
N GLY A 136 -6.19 -11.38 -8.01
CA GLY A 136 -6.38 -10.93 -9.39
C GLY A 136 -5.12 -11.03 -10.25
N THR A 137 -4.94 -10.06 -11.15
CA THR A 137 -3.77 -10.01 -12.04
C THR A 137 -2.50 -9.74 -11.24
N PRO A 138 -1.42 -10.55 -11.41
CA PRO A 138 -0.16 -10.32 -10.71
C PRO A 138 0.36 -8.90 -10.92
N THR A 139 0.57 -8.18 -9.83
CA THR A 139 1.04 -6.80 -9.86
C THR A 139 2.53 -6.75 -9.47
N TRP A 140 3.34 -6.18 -10.33
CA TRP A 140 4.76 -5.97 -10.15
C TRP A 140 5.02 -4.50 -9.84
N VAL A 141 5.97 -4.22 -8.96
CA VAL A 141 6.21 -2.86 -8.50
C VAL A 141 7.66 -2.42 -8.65
N ARG A 142 7.83 -1.16 -9.05
CA ARG A 142 9.10 -0.44 -8.98
C ARG A 142 9.22 0.17 -7.60
N LEU A 143 10.16 -0.31 -6.81
CA LEU A 143 10.47 0.31 -5.52
C LEU A 143 11.19 1.64 -5.71
N PRO A 144 10.99 2.63 -4.82
CA PRO A 144 11.82 3.83 -4.78
C PRO A 144 13.27 3.47 -4.50
N LYS A 145 14.20 4.29 -4.97
CA LYS A 145 15.65 3.98 -4.90
C LYS A 145 16.13 3.69 -3.49
N GLU A 146 15.59 4.41 -2.52
CA GLU A 146 15.92 4.34 -1.10
C GLU A 146 15.58 2.99 -0.44
N LEU A 147 14.67 2.23 -1.08
CA LEU A 147 14.21 0.92 -0.59
C LEU A 147 14.77 -0.25 -1.40
N ARG A 148 15.57 0.01 -2.44
CA ARG A 148 16.15 -1.05 -3.25
C ARG A 148 17.37 -1.66 -2.55
N PRO A 149 17.46 -2.99 -2.46
CA PRO A 149 18.68 -3.65 -2.02
C PRO A 149 19.88 -3.28 -2.92
N GLU A 150 21.07 -3.19 -2.36
CA GLU A 150 22.31 -2.93 -3.13
C GLU A 150 22.53 -3.95 -4.25
N SER A 151 22.12 -5.21 -4.02
CA SER A 151 22.18 -6.27 -5.03
C SER A 151 21.42 -6.00 -6.31
N TRP A 152 20.50 -5.02 -6.29
CA TRP A 152 19.72 -4.61 -7.46
C TRP A 152 20.44 -3.60 -8.36
N ALA A 153 21.61 -3.11 -7.99
CA ALA A 153 22.39 -2.14 -8.77
C ALA A 153 22.71 -2.61 -10.21
N LYS A 154 22.70 -3.92 -10.45
CA LYS A 154 22.88 -4.52 -11.77
C LYS A 154 21.69 -4.38 -12.71
N TYR A 155 20.50 -4.07 -12.20
CA TYR A 155 19.29 -3.90 -13.00
C TYR A 155 19.10 -2.44 -13.39
N LYS A 156 18.66 -2.22 -14.63
CA LYS A 156 18.33 -0.89 -15.15
C LYS A 156 16.96 -0.43 -14.67
N ASP A 157 15.96 -1.27 -14.77
CA ASP A 157 14.58 -1.03 -14.33
C ASP A 157 14.03 -2.22 -13.54
N PRO A 158 14.47 -2.39 -12.27
CA PRO A 158 14.08 -3.52 -11.45
C PRO A 158 12.63 -3.45 -11.01
N VAL A 159 11.92 -4.57 -11.15
CA VAL A 159 10.57 -4.79 -10.63
C VAL A 159 10.53 -6.03 -9.78
N CYS A 160 9.68 -6.05 -8.74
CA CYS A 160 9.42 -7.22 -7.91
C CYS A 160 7.93 -7.43 -7.69
N LEU A 161 7.53 -8.65 -7.33
CA LEU A 161 6.13 -9.03 -7.17
C LEU A 161 5.53 -8.39 -5.89
N LEU A 162 4.39 -7.74 -6.02
CA LEU A 162 3.57 -7.28 -4.90
C LEU A 162 2.69 -8.43 -4.41
N LYS A 163 2.72 -8.73 -3.11
CA LYS A 163 2.02 -9.88 -2.51
C LYS A 163 0.83 -9.49 -1.66
N LEU A 164 0.89 -8.34 -1.02
CA LEU A 164 -0.18 -7.83 -0.15
C LEU A 164 -0.80 -6.58 -0.78
N ALA A 165 -2.06 -6.33 -0.44
CA ALA A 165 -2.72 -5.10 -0.84
C ALA A 165 -1.98 -3.90 -0.25
N LEU A 166 -1.73 -2.88 -1.06
CA LEU A 166 -0.98 -1.70 -0.66
C LEU A 166 -1.83 -0.45 -0.91
N TYR A 167 -1.66 0.55 -0.07
CA TYR A 167 -2.27 1.86 -0.25
C TYR A 167 -2.02 2.40 -1.66
N GLY A 168 -3.07 2.88 -2.31
CA GLY A 168 -3.02 3.38 -3.68
C GLY A 168 -3.28 2.32 -4.76
N HIS A 169 -3.26 1.02 -4.45
CA HIS A 169 -3.71 0.01 -5.40
C HIS A 169 -5.23 0.10 -5.57
N PRO A 170 -5.77 0.15 -6.80
CA PRO A 170 -7.21 0.36 -7.05
C PRO A 170 -8.12 -0.63 -6.32
N ASP A 171 -7.74 -1.91 -6.29
CA ASP A 171 -8.54 -2.97 -5.65
C ASP A 171 -8.20 -3.21 -4.17
N ALA A 172 -7.29 -2.42 -3.55
CA ALA A 172 -6.84 -2.67 -2.17
C ALA A 172 -7.99 -2.65 -1.17
N GLY A 173 -8.95 -1.74 -1.35
CA GLY A 173 -10.13 -1.63 -0.49
C GLY A 173 -10.97 -2.90 -0.48
N GLY A 174 -11.27 -3.46 -1.65
CA GLY A 174 -12.06 -4.69 -1.77
C GLY A 174 -11.37 -5.91 -1.17
N TYR A 175 -10.05 -6.05 -1.36
CA TYR A 175 -9.28 -7.13 -0.72
C TYR A 175 -9.25 -7.00 0.80
N TRP A 176 -9.11 -5.77 1.31
CA TRP A 176 -9.18 -5.51 2.73
C TRP A 176 -10.55 -5.83 3.31
N GLU A 177 -11.64 -5.38 2.68
CA GLU A 177 -13.01 -5.66 3.10
C GLU A 177 -13.28 -7.17 3.15
N ALA A 178 -12.90 -7.90 2.09
CA ALA A 178 -13.03 -9.36 2.07
C ALA A 178 -12.20 -10.05 3.15
N HIS A 179 -11.04 -9.50 3.51
CA HIS A 179 -10.21 -9.99 4.61
C HIS A 179 -10.87 -9.73 5.95
N CYS A 180 -11.33 -8.49 6.19
CA CYS A 180 -11.99 -8.07 7.42
C CYS A 180 -13.24 -8.92 7.72
N ASN A 181 -14.11 -9.10 6.71
CA ASN A 181 -15.35 -9.89 6.84
C ASN A 181 -15.13 -11.38 7.17
N LYS A 182 -13.92 -11.90 7.03
CA LYS A 182 -13.59 -13.27 7.47
C LYS A 182 -13.21 -13.36 8.94
N HIS A 183 -12.92 -12.23 9.57
CA HIS A 183 -12.42 -12.16 10.95
C HIS A 183 -13.40 -11.49 11.91
N LEU A 184 -14.49 -10.93 11.38
CA LEU A 184 -15.66 -10.45 12.11
C LEU A 184 -16.73 -11.55 12.19
#